data_ca88b5aa2fbdde72b75a6df106a294c9
#
_entry.id   ca88b5aa2fbdde72b75a6df106a294c9
#
_cell.length_a   1.000
_cell.length_b   1.000
_cell.length_c   1.000
_cell.angle_alpha   90.00
_cell.angle_beta   90.00
_cell.angle_gamma   90.00
#
_symmetry.space_group_name_H-M   'P 1'
#
loop_
_entity.id
_entity.type
_entity.pdbx_description
1 polymer ?
#
loop_
_entity_poly.entity_id
_entity_poly.type
_entity_poly.pdbx_seq_one_letter_code
_entity_poly.pdbx_strand_id
1 'polypeptide(L)'
;MKRILSITTLFTLLLTACIGDPGPPGFDGQDGGLIVADAFRITNVDFTTTDDFQVTFDGFNFIESDVALVYIKWVLDDGTVTWRQLPQTVFFNNGVLIYNFDFTLDTVTFFLDGTVDFSSLNNTWTQNQEFRVVIVPASQANSVDTSDINIV
;
A
#
# COMPACT_ATOMS: atom_id res chain seq x y z
N MET A 1 32.43 -72.61 16.73
CA MET A 1 31.01 -72.16 16.66
C MET A 1 30.62 -71.23 17.80
N LYS A 2 30.91 -71.53 19.07
CA LYS A 2 30.52 -70.64 20.24
C LYS A 2 31.09 -69.19 20.16
N ARG A 3 32.32 -69.03 19.66
CA ARG A 3 32.97 -67.67 19.59
C ARG A 3 32.40 -66.81 18.47
N ILE A 4 31.96 -67.39 17.38
CA ILE A 4 31.36 -66.66 16.23
C ILE A 4 29.94 -66.20 16.65
N LEU A 5 29.17 -67.04 17.35
CA LEU A 5 27.87 -66.71 17.86
C LEU A 5 27.91 -65.50 18.82
N SER A 6 28.93 -65.43 19.70
CA SER A 6 29.11 -64.34 20.67
C SER A 6 29.45 -63.00 19.97
N ILE A 7 30.22 -63.00 18.88
CA ILE A 7 30.55 -61.77 18.12
C ILE A 7 29.35 -61.26 17.36
N THR A 8 28.54 -62.15 16.78
CA THR A 8 27.33 -61.75 16.05
C THR A 8 26.26 -61.12 16.97
N THR A 9 26.11 -61.67 18.20
CA THR A 9 25.18 -61.11 19.18
C THR A 9 25.65 -59.72 19.70
N LEU A 10 26.95 -59.48 19.85
CA LEU A 10 27.48 -58.18 20.24
C LEU A 10 27.31 -57.14 19.13
N PHE A 11 27.42 -57.51 17.85
CA PHE A 11 27.26 -56.60 16.71
C PHE A 11 25.82 -56.18 16.49
N THR A 12 24.84 -57.06 16.76
CA THR A 12 23.39 -56.69 16.65
C THR A 12 22.94 -55.73 17.75
N LEU A 13 23.57 -55.74 18.94
CA LEU A 13 23.25 -54.82 20.01
C LEU A 13 23.75 -53.37 19.75
N LEU A 14 24.68 -53.16 18.85
CA LEU A 14 25.23 -51.85 18.51
C LEU A 14 24.35 -51.08 17.49
N LEU A 15 23.38 -51.75 16.86
CA LEU A 15 22.54 -51.14 15.79
C LEU A 15 21.24 -50.54 16.37
N THR A 16 20.98 -50.64 17.66
CA THR A 16 19.73 -50.11 18.27
C THR A 16 19.88 -48.73 18.92
N ALA A 17 21.04 -48.09 18.78
CA ALA A 17 21.29 -46.78 19.37
C ALA A 17 21.30 -45.72 18.29
N CYS A 18 20.21 -45.01 18.14
CA CYS A 18 20.05 -43.58 17.83
C CYS A 18 18.69 -43.31 17.10
N ILE A 19 17.62 -43.44 17.88
CA ILE A 19 16.49 -42.56 17.58
C ILE A 19 16.68 -41.38 18.54
N GLY A 20 17.26 -40.29 18.04
CA GLY A 20 17.30 -39.03 18.77
C GLY A 20 15.87 -38.53 19.00
N ASP A 21 15.63 -37.92 20.14
CA ASP A 21 14.35 -37.26 20.40
C ASP A 21 13.98 -36.31 19.23
N PRO A 22 12.73 -36.27 18.85
CA PRO A 22 12.26 -35.26 17.88
C PRO A 22 12.70 -33.88 18.35
N GLY A 23 13.28 -33.09 17.51
CA GLY A 23 13.61 -31.68 17.80
C GLY A 23 12.36 -30.93 18.30
N PRO A 24 12.51 -29.89 19.10
CA PRO A 24 11.39 -29.08 19.54
C PRO A 24 10.60 -28.57 18.32
N PRO A 25 9.26 -28.48 18.43
CA PRO A 25 8.46 -27.88 17.38
C PRO A 25 9.05 -26.52 16.98
N GLY A 26 9.04 -26.20 15.70
CA GLY A 26 9.36 -24.86 15.22
C GLY A 26 8.45 -23.84 15.91
N PHE A 27 8.95 -22.65 16.14
CA PHE A 27 8.12 -21.56 16.66
C PHE A 27 6.94 -21.36 15.70
N ASP A 28 5.73 -21.19 16.28
CA ASP A 28 4.57 -20.76 15.51
C ASP A 28 4.99 -19.51 14.73
N GLY A 29 4.64 -19.48 13.41
CA GLY A 29 4.85 -18.29 12.62
C GLY A 29 4.19 -17.10 13.32
N GLN A 30 4.87 -15.97 13.43
CA GLN A 30 4.23 -14.74 13.89
C GLN A 30 3.00 -14.51 13.01
N ASP A 31 1.84 -14.31 13.66
CA ASP A 31 0.65 -13.85 12.96
C ASP A 31 1.06 -12.63 12.14
N GLY A 32 0.87 -12.70 10.82
CA GLY A 32 1.09 -11.56 9.95
C GLY A 32 0.24 -10.42 10.50
N GLY A 33 0.89 -9.40 11.07
CA GLY A 33 0.18 -8.28 11.70
C GLY A 33 -0.89 -7.77 10.74
N LEU A 34 -2.12 -7.60 11.21
CA LEU A 34 -3.20 -7.02 10.43
C LEU A 34 -2.78 -5.58 10.09
N ILE A 35 -2.40 -5.33 8.83
CA ILE A 35 -2.14 -3.97 8.36
C ILE A 35 -3.51 -3.31 8.21
N VAL A 36 -3.86 -2.47 9.17
CA VAL A 36 -5.08 -1.65 9.09
C VAL A 36 -4.68 -0.35 8.40
N ALA A 37 -5.19 -0.15 7.19
CA ALA A 37 -5.05 1.12 6.48
C ALA A 37 -6.16 2.07 6.94
N ASP A 38 -5.81 3.31 7.28
CA ASP A 38 -6.77 4.36 7.53
C ASP A 38 -7.29 4.91 6.19
N ALA A 39 -8.62 5.02 6.07
CA ALA A 39 -9.25 5.52 4.86
C ALA A 39 -10.15 6.72 5.17
N PHE A 40 -9.89 7.84 4.51
CA PHE A 40 -10.63 9.09 4.64
C PHE A 40 -11.40 9.38 3.36
N ARG A 41 -12.64 9.83 3.49
CA ARG A 41 -13.46 10.31 2.39
C ARG A 41 -13.62 11.83 2.51
N ILE A 42 -13.20 12.55 1.48
CA ILE A 42 -13.24 13.99 1.39
C ILE A 42 -14.22 14.36 0.29
N THR A 43 -15.22 15.15 0.62
CA THR A 43 -16.31 15.54 -0.30
C THR A 43 -16.37 17.04 -0.46
N ASN A 44 -17.06 17.49 -1.51
CA ASN A 44 -17.27 18.90 -1.82
C ASN A 44 -15.96 19.68 -2.00
N VAL A 45 -15.01 19.08 -2.69
CA VAL A 45 -13.74 19.73 -3.04
C VAL A 45 -13.98 20.60 -4.27
N ASP A 46 -13.78 21.90 -4.12
CA ASP A 46 -13.95 22.89 -5.16
C ASP A 46 -12.60 23.51 -5.50
N PHE A 47 -12.19 23.37 -6.75
CA PHE A 47 -11.01 24.02 -7.29
C PHE A 47 -11.36 25.37 -7.87
N THR A 48 -10.83 26.45 -7.31
CA THR A 48 -11.17 27.82 -7.69
C THR A 48 -9.94 28.62 -8.08
N THR A 49 -10.16 29.70 -8.82
CA THR A 49 -9.07 30.67 -9.14
C THR A 49 -8.52 31.37 -7.91
N THR A 50 -9.31 31.48 -6.84
CA THR A 50 -8.90 32.13 -5.59
C THR A 50 -7.80 31.33 -4.89
N ASP A 51 -7.84 30.03 -5.00
CA ASP A 51 -6.96 29.08 -4.34
C ASP A 51 -5.90 28.51 -5.32
N ASP A 52 -5.73 29.15 -6.46
CA ASP A 52 -4.83 28.68 -7.53
C ASP A 52 -5.10 27.23 -7.94
N PHE A 53 -6.40 26.83 -7.95
CA PHE A 53 -6.87 25.49 -8.24
C PHE A 53 -6.26 24.39 -7.39
N GLN A 54 -5.96 24.69 -6.11
CA GLN A 54 -5.48 23.74 -5.12
C GLN A 54 -6.26 23.85 -3.81
N VAL A 55 -6.42 22.74 -3.09
CA VAL A 55 -7.13 22.70 -1.81
C VAL A 55 -6.39 21.78 -0.85
N THR A 56 -6.04 22.30 0.32
CA THR A 56 -5.31 21.58 1.37
C THR A 56 -6.25 21.19 2.50
N PHE A 57 -6.13 19.97 2.98
CA PHE A 57 -6.84 19.41 4.12
C PHE A 57 -5.85 19.00 5.20
N ASP A 58 -6.16 19.39 6.44
CA ASP A 58 -5.37 19.07 7.64
C ASP A 58 -5.98 17.87 8.38
N GLY A 59 -5.27 17.39 9.40
CA GLY A 59 -5.78 16.40 10.35
C GLY A 59 -5.44 14.96 9.98
N PHE A 60 -4.52 14.76 9.04
CA PHE A 60 -3.90 13.48 8.79
C PHE A 60 -2.80 13.21 9.82
N ASN A 61 -2.40 11.95 9.94
CA ASN A 61 -1.33 11.54 10.85
C ASN A 61 -0.46 10.49 10.14
N PHE A 62 0.33 10.97 9.18
CA PHE A 62 1.32 10.16 8.49
C PHE A 62 2.62 10.06 9.30
N ILE A 63 3.30 8.94 9.18
CA ILE A 63 4.71 8.83 9.54
C ILE A 63 5.56 8.81 8.26
N GLU A 64 6.86 9.10 8.37
CA GLU A 64 7.76 9.24 7.21
C GLU A 64 7.79 8.04 6.26
N SER A 65 7.49 6.85 6.77
CA SER A 65 7.48 5.61 6.00
C SER A 65 6.13 5.28 5.36
N ASP A 66 5.05 6.00 5.69
CA ASP A 66 3.72 5.70 5.17
C ASP A 66 3.59 6.06 3.69
N VAL A 67 2.69 5.35 3.02
CA VAL A 67 2.32 5.61 1.62
C VAL A 67 0.90 6.10 1.55
N ALA A 68 0.68 7.24 0.87
CA ALA A 68 -0.65 7.72 0.54
C ALA A 68 -1.10 7.13 -0.80
N LEU A 69 -2.27 6.48 -0.81
CA LEU A 69 -2.99 6.13 -2.04
C LEU A 69 -4.23 7.01 -2.12
N VAL A 70 -4.32 7.81 -3.17
CA VAL A 70 -5.43 8.74 -3.34
C VAL A 70 -6.24 8.37 -4.57
N TYR A 71 -7.57 8.44 -4.43
CA TYR A 71 -8.51 8.13 -5.51
C TYR A 71 -9.50 9.26 -5.66
N ILE A 72 -9.87 9.58 -6.90
CA ILE A 72 -10.98 10.47 -7.24
C ILE A 72 -12.20 9.63 -7.62
N LYS A 73 -13.39 10.05 -7.19
CA LYS A 73 -14.65 9.46 -7.58
C LYS A 73 -15.00 9.86 -9.01
N TRP A 74 -15.40 8.88 -9.81
CA TRP A 74 -15.85 9.07 -11.16
C TRP A 74 -17.23 8.43 -11.36
N VAL A 75 -18.10 9.11 -12.06
CA VAL A 75 -19.40 8.57 -12.46
C VAL A 75 -19.38 8.33 -13.96
N LEU A 76 -19.58 7.09 -14.36
CA LEU A 76 -19.64 6.70 -15.77
C LEU A 76 -20.99 7.06 -16.38
N ASP A 77 -21.09 7.02 -17.71
CA ASP A 77 -22.29 7.39 -18.45
C ASP A 77 -23.54 6.54 -18.09
N ASP A 78 -23.33 5.33 -17.62
CA ASP A 78 -24.38 4.43 -17.13
C ASP A 78 -24.77 4.68 -15.65
N GLY A 79 -24.16 5.68 -15.01
CA GLY A 79 -24.36 6.02 -13.60
C GLY A 79 -23.52 5.19 -12.63
N THR A 80 -22.68 4.27 -13.11
CA THR A 80 -21.78 3.48 -12.26
C THR A 80 -20.73 4.38 -11.62
N VAL A 81 -20.60 4.26 -10.28
CA VAL A 81 -19.55 4.93 -9.54
C VAL A 81 -18.28 4.11 -9.56
N THR A 82 -17.17 4.71 -9.96
CA THR A 82 -15.84 4.12 -9.90
C THR A 82 -14.86 5.04 -9.19
N TRP A 83 -13.80 4.46 -8.63
CA TRP A 83 -12.70 5.17 -8.00
C TRP A 83 -11.45 5.00 -8.84
N ARG A 84 -10.87 6.11 -9.27
CA ARG A 84 -9.66 6.12 -10.09
C ARG A 84 -8.50 6.68 -9.28
N GLN A 85 -7.41 5.96 -9.25
CA GLN A 85 -6.22 6.38 -8.51
C GLN A 85 -5.59 7.61 -9.17
N LEU A 86 -5.14 8.57 -8.34
CA LEU A 86 -4.37 9.72 -8.79
C LEU A 86 -2.89 9.35 -9.03
N PRO A 87 -2.22 10.07 -9.93
CA PRO A 87 -2.75 11.14 -10.78
C PRO A 87 -3.70 10.64 -11.86
N GLN A 88 -4.80 11.38 -12.11
CA GLN A 88 -5.79 11.05 -13.13
C GLN A 88 -5.80 12.09 -14.25
N THR A 89 -5.57 11.65 -15.48
CA THR A 89 -5.49 12.50 -16.67
C THR A 89 -6.78 12.49 -17.47
N VAL A 90 -7.22 13.67 -17.91
CA VAL A 90 -8.34 13.88 -18.82
C VAL A 90 -7.87 14.65 -20.04
N PHE A 91 -8.20 14.16 -21.22
CA PHE A 91 -7.81 14.78 -22.49
C PHE A 91 -8.97 15.60 -23.06
N PHE A 92 -8.70 16.85 -23.37
CA PHE A 92 -9.59 17.76 -24.10
C PHE A 92 -9.00 18.10 -25.47
N ASN A 93 -9.80 18.63 -26.38
CA ASN A 93 -9.31 19.06 -27.69
C ASN A 93 -8.29 20.20 -27.62
N ASN A 94 -8.35 21.00 -26.55
CA ASN A 94 -7.52 22.20 -26.33
C ASN A 94 -6.48 22.03 -25.19
N GLY A 95 -6.28 20.81 -24.68
CA GLY A 95 -5.29 20.58 -23.64
C GLY A 95 -5.57 19.36 -22.79
N VAL A 96 -4.85 19.28 -21.68
CA VAL A 96 -4.89 18.17 -20.74
C VAL A 96 -5.16 18.72 -19.34
N LEU A 97 -6.06 18.08 -18.61
CA LEU A 97 -6.28 18.27 -17.19
C LEU A 97 -5.74 17.05 -16.44
N ILE A 98 -5.01 17.31 -15.37
CA ILE A 98 -4.51 16.28 -14.47
C ILE A 98 -5.00 16.62 -13.06
N TYR A 99 -5.72 15.69 -12.41
CA TYR A 99 -5.94 15.74 -10.98
C TYR A 99 -4.74 15.10 -10.30
N ASN A 100 -4.13 15.82 -9.39
CA ASN A 100 -2.92 15.40 -8.70
C ASN A 100 -3.02 15.68 -7.20
N PHE A 101 -2.04 15.21 -6.43
CA PHE A 101 -1.99 15.43 -5.00
C PHE A 101 -0.55 15.43 -4.49
N ASP A 102 -0.36 16.16 -3.39
CA ASP A 102 0.83 16.08 -2.53
C ASP A 102 0.40 15.79 -1.10
N PHE A 103 1.29 15.27 -0.28
CA PHE A 103 1.03 15.09 1.14
C PHE A 103 2.27 15.39 1.99
N THR A 104 2.02 15.80 3.23
CA THR A 104 3.00 15.96 4.30
C THR A 104 2.64 15.01 5.45
N LEU A 105 3.28 15.13 6.60
CA LEU A 105 2.95 14.30 7.76
C LEU A 105 1.53 14.57 8.31
N ASP A 106 0.95 15.74 8.06
CA ASP A 106 -0.31 16.19 8.63
C ASP A 106 -1.33 16.73 7.61
N THR A 107 -0.93 16.91 6.35
CA THR A 107 -1.78 17.49 5.30
C THR A 107 -1.81 16.65 4.04
N VAL A 108 -2.93 16.76 3.29
CA VAL A 108 -3.05 16.33 1.90
C VAL A 108 -3.56 17.51 1.08
N THR A 109 -2.88 17.83 0.00
CA THR A 109 -3.25 18.88 -0.95
C THR A 109 -3.65 18.26 -2.27
N PHE A 110 -4.86 18.53 -2.73
CA PHE A 110 -5.28 18.20 -4.11
C PHE A 110 -5.11 19.42 -4.98
N PHE A 111 -4.67 19.22 -6.22
CA PHE A 111 -4.50 20.31 -7.17
C PHE A 111 -4.74 19.87 -8.62
N LEU A 112 -5.04 20.86 -9.46
CA LEU A 112 -5.13 20.67 -10.90
C LEU A 112 -3.79 21.02 -11.54
N ASP A 113 -3.37 20.20 -12.49
CA ASP A 113 -2.19 20.38 -13.32
C ASP A 113 -2.55 20.15 -14.79
N GLY A 114 -1.71 20.56 -15.72
CA GLY A 114 -1.91 20.31 -17.13
C GLY A 114 -1.73 21.55 -18.01
N THR A 115 -2.37 21.50 -19.20
CA THR A 115 -2.22 22.54 -20.24
C THR A 115 -3.53 23.21 -20.64
N VAL A 116 -4.66 22.72 -20.17
CA VAL A 116 -5.95 23.36 -20.37
C VAL A 116 -6.07 24.62 -19.49
N ASP A 117 -6.77 25.63 -19.96
CA ASP A 117 -7.12 26.76 -19.11
C ASP A 117 -8.18 26.33 -18.09
N PHE A 118 -7.79 26.18 -16.83
CA PHE A 118 -8.67 25.71 -15.75
C PHE A 118 -9.85 26.65 -15.51
N SER A 119 -9.70 27.95 -15.77
CA SER A 119 -10.77 28.93 -15.65
C SER A 119 -11.87 28.76 -16.70
N SER A 120 -11.57 28.09 -17.80
CA SER A 120 -12.50 27.77 -18.88
C SER A 120 -13.26 26.45 -18.68
N LEU A 121 -12.86 25.65 -17.68
CA LEU A 121 -13.50 24.38 -17.38
C LEU A 121 -14.89 24.60 -16.76
N ASN A 122 -15.83 23.73 -17.11
CA ASN A 122 -17.13 23.75 -16.46
C ASN A 122 -17.05 23.15 -15.05
N ASN A 123 -18.06 23.44 -14.22
CA ASN A 123 -18.13 23.03 -12.84
C ASN A 123 -18.07 21.51 -12.63
N THR A 124 -18.39 20.69 -13.62
CA THR A 124 -18.28 19.23 -13.53
C THR A 124 -16.84 18.78 -13.26
N TRP A 125 -15.86 19.55 -13.74
CA TRP A 125 -14.43 19.24 -13.57
C TRP A 125 -13.81 19.92 -12.38
N THR A 126 -14.38 21.00 -11.88
CA THR A 126 -13.75 21.84 -10.86
C THR A 126 -14.49 21.87 -9.54
N GLN A 127 -15.78 21.48 -9.48
CA GLN A 127 -16.58 21.60 -8.26
C GLN A 127 -17.17 20.27 -7.82
N ASN A 128 -17.45 20.18 -6.53
CA ASN A 128 -18.03 19.01 -5.87
C ASN A 128 -17.25 17.72 -6.13
N GLN A 129 -15.94 17.83 -6.28
CA GLN A 129 -15.10 16.65 -6.45
C GLN A 129 -15.06 15.85 -5.14
N GLU A 130 -14.89 14.54 -5.27
CA GLU A 130 -14.87 13.64 -4.12
C GLU A 130 -13.64 12.74 -4.20
N PHE A 131 -12.88 12.73 -3.11
CA PHE A 131 -11.62 11.96 -3.02
C PHE A 131 -11.68 10.94 -1.89
N ARG A 132 -10.86 9.92 -2.02
CA ARG A 132 -10.55 8.97 -0.96
C ARG A 132 -9.05 8.93 -0.78
N VAL A 133 -8.60 9.18 0.46
CA VAL A 133 -7.20 9.05 0.88
C VAL A 133 -7.08 7.77 1.69
N VAL A 134 -6.12 6.93 1.36
CA VAL A 134 -5.80 5.71 2.11
C VAL A 134 -4.36 5.80 2.57
N ILE A 135 -4.14 5.77 3.87
CA ILE A 135 -2.81 5.73 4.48
C ILE A 135 -2.44 4.26 4.68
N VAL A 136 -1.38 3.84 4.01
CA VAL A 136 -0.85 2.47 4.14
C VAL A 136 0.40 2.52 5.02
N PRO A 137 0.34 1.99 6.25
CA PRO A 137 1.50 1.93 7.12
C PRO A 137 2.60 1.06 6.53
N ALA A 138 3.82 1.58 6.46
CA ALA A 138 4.99 0.80 6.04
C ALA A 138 5.60 0.03 7.23
N SER A 139 4.77 -0.62 8.03
CA SER A 139 5.21 -1.41 9.20
C SER A 139 6.16 -2.56 8.86
N GLN A 140 6.33 -2.84 7.58
CA GLN A 140 7.25 -3.87 7.07
C GLN A 140 8.60 -3.32 6.55
N ALA A 141 8.78 -2.01 6.43
CA ALA A 141 10.02 -1.45 5.92
C ALA A 141 11.24 -1.80 6.81
N ASN A 142 11.02 -2.07 8.09
CA ASN A 142 12.07 -2.48 9.03
C ASN A 142 12.43 -3.98 8.96
N SER A 143 11.69 -4.78 8.21
CA SER A 143 11.94 -6.23 8.05
C SER A 143 12.66 -6.58 6.74
N VAL A 144 12.80 -5.62 5.83
CA VAL A 144 13.49 -5.81 4.56
C VAL A 144 14.89 -5.23 4.68
N ASP A 145 15.91 -6.08 4.59
CA ASP A 145 17.29 -5.62 4.47
C ASP A 145 17.49 -4.99 3.09
N THR A 146 17.35 -3.66 3.03
CA THR A 146 17.52 -2.89 1.79
C THR A 146 18.98 -2.74 1.37
N SER A 147 19.94 -3.27 2.13
CA SER A 147 21.35 -3.29 1.76
C SER A 147 21.66 -4.37 0.71
N ASP A 148 20.80 -5.37 0.57
CA ASP A 148 20.91 -6.38 -0.49
C ASP A 148 20.03 -6.04 -1.69
N ILE A 149 20.61 -5.39 -2.69
CA ILE A 149 19.96 -4.99 -3.94
C ILE A 149 19.50 -6.18 -4.81
N ASN A 150 19.76 -7.41 -4.41
CA ASN A 150 19.38 -8.61 -5.16
C ASN A 150 18.01 -9.17 -4.75
N ILE A 151 17.26 -8.48 -3.87
CA ILE A 151 15.89 -8.84 -3.44
C ILE A 151 14.84 -8.24 -4.40
N VAL A 152 15.06 -8.30 -5.71
CA VAL A 152 14.05 -7.92 -6.72
C VAL A 152 13.72 -9.13 -7.57
#